data_25986806bc8a3958af113b342345e403
#
_entry.id   25986806bc8a3958af113b342345e403
#
_cell.length_a   1.000
_cell.length_b   1.000
_cell.length_c   1.000
_cell.angle_alpha   90.00
_cell.angle_beta   90.00
_cell.angle_gamma   90.00
#
_symmetry.space_group_name_H-M   'P 1'
#
loop_
_entity.id
_entity.type
_entity.pdbx_description
1 polymer ?
#
loop_
_entity_poly.entity_id
_entity_poly.type
_entity_poly.pdbx_seq_one_letter_code
_entity_poly.pdbx_strand_id
1 'polypeptide(L)'
;MADGITGVVHLDPQAGEKVRGAAAGLGTDNSLDEIKRPELMEARRTGDIALVHSWELVTSVDGPGTRMTMFMSGCPLRCQYCHNPDTMEMKVGTLERIEDVVKRIKRYKPIFKASGGGLTISGGEPLFQIAFTRRVLKEVHDAGIHTTICLLYTSPSPRDRT
;
A
#
# COMPACT_ATOMS: atom_id res chain seq x y z
N MET A 1 4.46 -14.64 33.50
CA MET A 1 5.11 -13.37 33.16
C MET A 1 5.17 -13.35 31.65
N ALA A 2 4.33 -12.55 31.05
CA ALA A 2 4.22 -12.44 29.58
C ALA A 2 4.79 -11.07 29.21
N ASP A 3 5.98 -11.08 28.61
CA ASP A 3 6.60 -9.88 28.09
C ASP A 3 5.93 -9.53 26.76
N GLY A 4 5.20 -8.44 26.79
CA GLY A 4 4.52 -7.89 25.62
C GLY A 4 5.53 -7.30 24.63
N ILE A 5 5.54 -7.83 23.41
CA ILE A 5 6.27 -7.24 22.29
C ILE A 5 5.39 -6.11 21.72
N THR A 6 5.55 -4.91 22.23
CA THR A 6 5.04 -3.71 21.59
C THR A 6 6.14 -3.14 20.70
N GLY A 7 6.23 -3.64 19.47
CA GLY A 7 7.14 -3.10 18.47
C GLY A 7 6.51 -1.91 17.74
N VAL A 8 6.48 -0.74 18.37
CA VAL A 8 6.25 0.51 17.64
C VAL A 8 7.59 0.93 17.04
N VAL A 9 7.72 0.79 15.72
CA VAL A 9 8.90 1.32 15.01
C VAL A 9 8.72 2.83 14.88
N HIS A 10 9.43 3.59 15.71
CA HIS A 10 9.58 5.02 15.53
C HIS A 10 10.46 5.29 14.31
N LEU A 11 9.89 5.89 13.30
CA LEU A 11 10.63 6.41 12.15
C LEU A 11 11.31 7.72 12.57
N ASP A 12 12.63 7.75 12.55
CA ASP A 12 13.39 8.98 12.77
C ASP A 12 13.25 9.88 11.52
N PRO A 13 12.65 11.07 11.63
CA PRO A 13 12.44 11.95 10.48
C PRO A 13 13.75 12.58 9.93
N GLN A 14 14.89 12.36 10.57
CA GLN A 14 16.17 12.96 10.16
C GLN A 14 17.12 11.97 9.45
N ALA A 15 16.83 10.70 9.46
CA ALA A 15 17.62 9.74 8.72
C ALA A 15 17.16 9.69 7.27
N GLY A 16 17.87 10.33 6.36
CA GLY A 16 17.76 10.12 4.90
C GLY A 16 18.16 8.70 4.47
N GLU A 17 18.11 7.76 5.37
CA GLU A 17 18.42 6.36 5.20
C GLU A 17 17.14 5.59 4.87
N LYS A 18 17.17 4.83 3.78
CA LYS A 18 16.09 3.95 3.34
C LYS A 18 15.69 3.02 4.50
N VAL A 19 14.63 3.34 5.21
CA VAL A 19 14.09 2.47 6.25
C VAL A 19 13.51 1.24 5.57
N ARG A 20 14.27 0.16 5.55
CA ARG A 20 13.77 -1.16 5.16
C ARG A 20 12.77 -1.59 6.23
N GLY A 21 11.50 -1.67 5.87
CA GLY A 21 10.49 -2.22 6.76
C GLY A 21 10.90 -3.60 7.25
N ALA A 22 11.23 -3.72 8.52
CA ALA A 22 11.75 -4.95 9.13
C ALA A 22 10.77 -6.14 9.09
N ALA A 23 9.49 -5.90 8.77
CA ALA A 23 8.45 -6.93 8.72
C ALA A 23 8.40 -7.72 7.40
N ALA A 24 9.08 -7.31 6.36
CA ALA A 24 8.85 -7.90 5.04
C ALA A 24 9.89 -8.91 4.58
N GLY A 25 11.04 -9.07 5.22
CA GLY A 25 12.03 -10.14 4.96
C GLY A 25 12.38 -10.48 3.49
N LEU A 26 11.90 -9.67 2.56
CA LEU A 26 11.97 -9.89 1.13
C LEU A 26 12.70 -8.71 0.51
N GLY A 27 13.94 -8.96 0.11
CA GLY A 27 14.76 -7.99 -0.58
C GLY A 27 13.97 -7.36 -1.72
N THR A 28 13.79 -6.05 -1.66
CA THR A 28 13.39 -5.26 -2.82
C THR A 28 14.58 -5.23 -3.76
N ASP A 29 14.35 -5.59 -5.00
CA ASP A 29 15.35 -5.49 -6.05
C ASP A 29 15.73 -4.02 -6.23
N ASN A 30 16.99 -3.67 -5.96
CA ASN A 30 17.50 -2.30 -6.10
C ASN A 30 17.57 -1.83 -7.56
N SER A 31 17.19 -2.67 -8.53
CA SER A 31 17.20 -2.35 -9.96
C SER A 31 16.32 -1.15 -10.35
N LEU A 32 15.39 -0.76 -9.50
CA LEU A 32 14.49 0.37 -9.76
C LEU A 32 15.13 1.74 -9.52
N ASP A 33 16.21 1.81 -8.74
CA ASP A 33 16.89 3.07 -8.44
C ASP A 33 17.70 3.60 -9.65
N GLU A 34 17.98 2.75 -10.64
CA GLU A 34 18.76 3.07 -11.85
C GLU A 34 17.89 3.41 -13.07
N ILE A 35 16.56 3.33 -12.96
CA ILE A 35 15.66 3.60 -14.08
C ILE A 35 15.74 5.06 -14.50
N LYS A 36 15.96 5.30 -15.79
CA LYS A 36 15.96 6.65 -16.36
C LYS A 36 14.58 7.30 -16.22
N ARG A 37 14.58 8.62 -16.01
CA ARG A 37 13.34 9.38 -15.79
C ARG A 37 12.22 9.15 -16.81
N PRO A 38 12.48 9.07 -18.14
CA PRO A 38 11.44 8.79 -19.12
C PRO A 38 10.81 7.40 -18.95
N GLU A 39 11.63 6.38 -18.73
CA GLU A 39 11.19 5.01 -18.50
C GLU A 39 10.37 4.89 -17.20
N LEU A 40 10.80 5.60 -16.16
CA LEU A 40 10.08 5.68 -14.89
C LEU A 40 8.67 6.27 -15.08
N MET A 41 8.56 7.34 -15.86
CA MET A 41 7.26 8.00 -16.11
C MET A 41 6.34 7.08 -16.93
N GLU A 42 6.88 6.38 -17.91
CA GLU A 42 6.09 5.43 -18.70
C GLU A 42 5.63 4.24 -17.85
N ALA A 43 6.52 3.64 -17.06
CA ALA A 43 6.18 2.54 -16.18
C ALA A 43 5.13 2.92 -15.12
N ARG A 44 5.13 4.16 -14.66
CA ARG A 44 4.03 4.68 -13.80
C ARG A 44 2.73 4.85 -14.58
N ARG A 45 2.79 5.33 -15.81
CA ARG A 45 1.61 5.54 -16.67
C ARG A 45 0.93 4.21 -17.02
N THR A 46 1.71 3.17 -17.26
CA THR A 46 1.22 1.82 -17.56
C THR A 46 0.78 1.06 -16.30
N GLY A 47 1.24 1.50 -15.13
CA GLY A 47 1.00 0.84 -13.86
C GLY A 47 1.90 -0.37 -13.63
N ASP A 48 3.09 -0.40 -14.24
CA ASP A 48 4.10 -1.44 -13.99
C ASP A 48 4.84 -1.21 -12.68
N ILE A 49 4.94 0.05 -12.27
CA ILE A 49 5.53 0.45 -11.01
C ILE A 49 4.67 1.50 -10.30
N ALA A 50 4.78 1.53 -8.98
CA ALA A 50 4.19 2.58 -8.14
C ALA A 50 5.07 2.88 -6.94
N LEU A 51 4.80 4.00 -6.31
CA LEU A 51 5.39 4.35 -5.03
C LEU A 51 4.47 3.87 -3.91
N VAL A 52 4.94 2.88 -3.17
CA VAL A 52 4.27 2.31 -2.01
C VAL A 52 4.91 2.87 -0.75
N HIS A 53 4.13 3.46 0.14
CA HIS A 53 4.61 4.03 1.38
C HIS A 53 5.03 2.93 2.36
N SER A 54 4.11 2.05 2.69
CA SER A 54 4.32 0.99 3.68
C SER A 54 3.32 -0.15 3.53
N TRP A 55 3.56 -1.20 4.30
CA TRP A 55 2.73 -2.38 4.38
C TRP A 55 2.41 -2.70 5.82
N GLU A 56 1.16 -3.02 6.08
CA GLU A 56 0.74 -3.64 7.33
C GLU A 56 0.26 -5.06 7.07
N LEU A 57 0.78 -5.98 7.86
CA LEU A 57 0.39 -7.37 7.84
C LEU A 57 -0.55 -7.63 9.01
N VAL A 58 -1.64 -8.36 8.75
CA VAL A 58 -2.54 -8.82 9.83
C VAL A 58 -3.28 -7.66 10.52
N THR A 59 -3.93 -6.80 9.71
CA THR A 59 -4.90 -5.85 10.26
C THR A 59 -6.29 -6.49 10.35
N SER A 60 -7.06 -6.08 11.33
CA SER A 60 -8.46 -6.51 11.51
C SER A 60 -9.46 -5.34 11.47
N VAL A 61 -8.95 -4.13 11.23
CA VAL A 61 -9.75 -2.89 11.22
C VAL A 61 -10.06 -2.36 9.83
N ASP A 62 -9.33 -2.81 8.82
CA ASP A 62 -9.42 -2.29 7.45
C ASP A 62 -10.35 -3.11 6.54
N GLY A 63 -11.31 -3.81 7.12
CA GLY A 63 -12.29 -4.62 6.42
C GLY A 63 -12.48 -6.02 7.01
N PRO A 64 -13.23 -6.90 6.34
CA PRO A 64 -13.54 -8.22 6.89
C PRO A 64 -12.32 -9.13 6.93
N GLY A 65 -12.22 -9.93 7.98
CA GLY A 65 -11.19 -10.94 8.20
C GLY A 65 -9.80 -10.33 8.44
N THR A 66 -8.79 -11.18 8.40
CA THR A 66 -7.39 -10.76 8.51
C THR A 66 -6.92 -10.20 7.18
N ARG A 67 -6.40 -8.97 7.19
CA ARG A 67 -6.04 -8.27 5.96
C ARG A 67 -4.56 -7.90 5.91
N MET A 68 -4.07 -7.78 4.70
CA MET A 68 -2.84 -7.07 4.39
C MET A 68 -3.23 -5.69 3.87
N THR A 69 -2.72 -4.63 4.47
CA THR A 69 -2.97 -3.26 4.01
C THR A 69 -1.73 -2.70 3.33
N MET A 70 -1.91 -2.24 2.09
CA MET A 70 -0.90 -1.54 1.31
C MET A 70 -1.20 -0.05 1.32
N PHE A 71 -0.29 0.74 1.87
CA PHE A 71 -0.40 2.20 1.90
C PHE A 71 0.31 2.80 0.71
N MET A 72 -0.45 3.49 -0.14
CA MET A 72 0.08 4.19 -1.32
C MET A 72 0.67 5.54 -0.92
N SER A 73 1.72 5.98 -1.63
CA SER A 73 2.26 7.33 -1.49
C SER A 73 1.55 8.31 -2.41
N GLY A 74 1.40 9.54 -1.94
CA GLY A 74 0.80 10.62 -2.70
C GLY A 74 -0.69 10.79 -2.46
N CYS A 75 -1.06 12.01 -2.08
CA CYS A 75 -2.45 12.42 -1.91
C CYS A 75 -2.60 13.88 -2.29
N PRO A 76 -3.50 14.25 -3.19
CA PRO A 76 -3.79 15.64 -3.54
C PRO A 76 -4.64 16.35 -2.49
N LEU A 77 -5.25 15.58 -1.58
CA LEU A 77 -6.12 16.10 -0.54
C LEU A 77 -5.31 16.60 0.67
N ARG A 78 -5.91 17.49 1.45
CA ARG A 78 -5.32 18.07 2.67
C ARG A 78 -6.35 18.07 3.79
N CYS A 79 -6.85 16.85 4.11
CA CYS A 79 -7.85 16.68 5.15
C CYS A 79 -7.30 17.13 6.50
N GLN A 80 -8.07 17.92 7.24
CA GLN A 80 -7.65 18.47 8.55
C GLN A 80 -7.41 17.37 9.60
N TYR A 81 -8.06 16.23 9.45
CA TYR A 81 -7.94 15.07 10.33
C TYR A 81 -7.43 13.83 9.57
N CYS A 82 -6.43 14.04 8.71
CA CYS A 82 -5.80 12.94 8.00
C CYS A 82 -5.17 11.95 8.97
N HIS A 83 -5.51 10.67 8.81
CA HIS A 83 -4.98 9.59 9.65
C HIS A 83 -3.54 9.23 9.29
N ASN A 84 -3.15 9.44 8.02
CA ASN A 84 -1.84 9.08 7.49
C ASN A 84 -1.19 10.28 6.78
N PRO A 85 -0.85 11.36 7.50
CA PRO A 85 -0.34 12.59 6.87
C PRO A 85 1.03 12.40 6.20
N ASP A 86 1.81 11.44 6.64
CA ASP A 86 3.10 11.03 6.09
C ASP A 86 2.99 10.44 4.67
N THR A 87 1.84 9.88 4.31
CA THR A 87 1.60 9.34 2.97
C THR A 87 1.27 10.41 1.93
N MET A 88 1.08 11.67 2.32
CA MET A 88 0.66 12.74 1.39
C MET A 88 1.70 13.05 0.33
N GLU A 89 2.99 12.87 0.63
CA GLU A 89 4.06 13.22 -0.28
C GLU A 89 4.42 12.06 -1.23
N MET A 90 4.63 12.39 -2.52
CA MET A 90 5.11 11.44 -3.52
C MET A 90 6.61 11.11 -3.42
N LYS A 91 7.29 11.63 -2.41
CA LYS A 91 8.73 11.40 -2.20
C LYS A 91 9.02 10.34 -1.15
N VAL A 92 8.00 9.96 -0.41
CA VAL A 92 8.11 9.00 0.69
C VAL A 92 7.68 7.63 0.22
N GLY A 93 8.39 6.59 0.63
CA GLY A 93 8.09 5.21 0.27
C GLY A 93 9.10 4.59 -0.69
N THR A 94 8.77 3.42 -1.20
CA THR A 94 9.63 2.61 -2.08
C THR A 94 8.95 2.40 -3.42
N LEU A 95 9.71 2.50 -4.51
CA LEU A 95 9.23 2.08 -5.83
C LEU A 95 9.09 0.55 -5.82
N GLU A 96 7.91 0.08 -6.16
CA GLU A 96 7.63 -1.36 -6.24
C GLU A 96 7.07 -1.73 -7.61
N ARG A 97 7.51 -2.89 -8.13
CA ARG A 97 6.96 -3.48 -9.36
C ARG A 97 5.67 -4.22 -9.06
N ILE A 98 4.73 -4.17 -9.97
CA ILE A 98 3.45 -4.85 -9.81
C ILE A 98 3.62 -6.35 -9.58
N GLU A 99 4.55 -6.98 -10.28
CA GLU A 99 4.84 -8.42 -10.17
C GLU A 99 5.26 -8.80 -8.75
N ASP A 100 6.14 -8.01 -8.12
CA ASP A 100 6.63 -8.25 -6.77
C ASP A 100 5.53 -8.02 -5.73
N VAL A 101 4.73 -6.97 -5.93
CA VAL A 101 3.56 -6.67 -5.09
C VAL A 101 2.56 -7.83 -5.13
N VAL A 102 2.17 -8.26 -6.32
CA VAL A 102 1.21 -9.36 -6.49
C VAL A 102 1.77 -10.67 -5.95
N LYS A 103 3.05 -10.96 -6.20
CA LYS A 103 3.73 -12.14 -5.65
C LYS A 103 3.74 -12.12 -4.12
N ARG A 104 4.02 -10.96 -3.50
CA ARG A 104 3.96 -10.78 -2.04
C ARG A 104 2.56 -11.09 -1.52
N ILE A 105 1.53 -10.50 -2.09
CA ILE A 105 0.14 -10.69 -1.66
C ILE A 105 -0.29 -12.16 -1.78
N LYS A 106 0.02 -12.81 -2.90
CA LYS A 106 -0.34 -14.21 -3.15
C LYS A 106 0.24 -15.21 -2.13
N ARG A 107 1.38 -14.90 -1.50
CA ARG A 107 1.95 -15.73 -0.43
C ARG A 107 1.03 -15.84 0.80
N TYR A 108 0.24 -14.81 1.06
CA TYR A 108 -0.69 -14.76 2.21
C TYR A 108 -2.08 -15.31 1.89
N LYS A 109 -2.30 -15.79 0.68
CA LYS A 109 -3.60 -16.35 0.24
C LYS A 109 -4.16 -17.42 1.20
N PRO A 110 -3.37 -18.36 1.77
CA PRO A 110 -3.89 -19.33 2.74
C PRO A 110 -4.47 -18.66 3.98
N ILE A 111 -3.80 -17.61 4.50
CA ILE A 111 -4.26 -16.85 5.67
C ILE A 111 -5.54 -16.11 5.35
N PHE A 112 -5.62 -15.45 4.20
CA PHE A 112 -6.82 -14.75 3.75
C PHE A 112 -8.00 -15.70 3.58
N LYS A 113 -7.77 -16.88 3.01
CA LYS A 113 -8.81 -17.89 2.86
C LYS A 113 -9.33 -18.40 4.20
N ALA A 114 -8.44 -18.61 5.17
CA ALA A 114 -8.82 -19.12 6.49
C ALA A 114 -9.62 -18.10 7.31
N SER A 115 -9.31 -16.80 7.16
CA SER A 115 -9.94 -15.73 7.93
C SER A 115 -11.10 -15.01 7.22
N GLY A 116 -11.33 -15.30 5.94
CA GLY A 116 -12.24 -14.50 5.10
C GLY A 116 -11.69 -13.11 4.78
N GLY A 117 -10.39 -12.90 4.92
CA GLY A 117 -9.71 -11.62 4.71
C GLY A 117 -9.24 -11.40 3.28
N GLY A 118 -8.23 -10.52 3.12
CA GLY A 118 -7.69 -10.19 1.81
C GLY A 118 -6.76 -8.99 1.78
N LEU A 119 -6.71 -8.30 0.65
CA LEU A 119 -5.96 -7.07 0.46
C LEU A 119 -6.84 -5.84 0.71
N THR A 120 -6.29 -4.84 1.40
CA THR A 120 -6.80 -3.47 1.44
C THR A 120 -5.76 -2.53 0.83
N ILE A 121 -6.17 -1.64 -0.07
CA ILE A 121 -5.32 -0.56 -0.57
C ILE A 121 -5.80 0.74 0.07
N SER A 122 -4.89 1.42 0.75
CA SER A 122 -5.13 2.65 1.52
C SER A 122 -3.93 3.59 1.41
N GLY A 123 -3.69 4.41 2.43
CA GLY A 123 -2.52 5.28 2.55
C GLY A 123 -2.83 6.72 2.18
N GLY A 124 -2.17 7.26 1.17
CA GLY A 124 -2.55 8.50 0.52
C GLY A 124 -3.87 8.34 -0.24
N GLU A 125 -3.98 8.84 -1.45
CA GLU A 125 -5.17 8.56 -2.28
C GLU A 125 -4.82 7.47 -3.30
N PRO A 126 -5.35 6.25 -3.18
CA PRO A 126 -5.02 5.15 -4.09
C PRO A 126 -5.25 5.47 -5.57
N LEU A 127 -6.25 6.31 -5.87
CA LEU A 127 -6.54 6.72 -7.24
C LEU A 127 -5.54 7.74 -7.80
N PHE A 128 -4.65 8.28 -6.98
CA PHE A 128 -3.56 9.12 -7.46
C PHE A 128 -2.55 8.31 -8.30
N GLN A 129 -2.46 7.01 -8.07
CA GLN A 129 -1.69 6.05 -8.87
C GLN A 129 -2.61 4.99 -9.50
N ILE A 130 -3.68 5.45 -10.17
CA ILE A 130 -4.82 4.64 -10.61
C ILE A 130 -4.44 3.46 -11.51
N ALA A 131 -3.49 3.62 -12.42
CA ALA A 131 -3.08 2.55 -13.34
C ALA A 131 -2.57 1.33 -12.58
N PHE A 132 -1.69 1.55 -11.62
CA PHE A 132 -1.13 0.52 -10.76
C PHE A 132 -2.21 -0.09 -9.84
N THR A 133 -2.96 0.76 -9.14
CA THR A 133 -4.02 0.33 -8.22
C THR A 133 -5.03 -0.59 -8.91
N ARG A 134 -5.49 -0.20 -10.11
CA ARG A 134 -6.42 -1.01 -10.91
C ARG A 134 -5.85 -2.38 -11.29
N ARG A 135 -4.58 -2.44 -11.68
CA ARG A 135 -3.92 -3.70 -12.05
C ARG A 135 -3.75 -4.61 -10.85
N VAL A 136 -3.29 -4.09 -9.72
CA VAL A 136 -3.15 -4.86 -8.48
C VAL A 136 -4.50 -5.44 -8.05
N LEU A 137 -5.55 -4.61 -8.00
CA LEU A 137 -6.88 -5.06 -7.65
C LEU A 137 -7.36 -6.19 -8.57
N LYS A 138 -7.15 -6.03 -9.88
CA LYS A 138 -7.54 -7.04 -10.87
C LYS A 138 -6.77 -8.36 -10.67
N GLU A 139 -5.45 -8.32 -10.61
CA GLU A 139 -4.61 -9.53 -10.52
C GLU A 139 -4.80 -10.27 -9.19
N VAL A 140 -5.04 -9.53 -8.10
CA VAL A 140 -5.30 -10.11 -6.79
C VAL A 140 -6.71 -10.71 -6.73
N HIS A 141 -7.70 -10.03 -7.31
CA HIS A 141 -9.06 -10.54 -7.42
C HIS A 141 -9.13 -11.81 -8.29
N ASP A 142 -8.47 -11.79 -9.45
CA ASP A 142 -8.39 -12.97 -10.35
C ASP A 142 -7.70 -14.17 -9.67
N ALA A 143 -6.82 -13.90 -8.71
CA ALA A 143 -6.23 -14.94 -7.85
C ALA A 143 -7.19 -15.48 -6.77
N GLY A 144 -8.43 -14.99 -6.70
CA GLY A 144 -9.44 -15.39 -5.72
C GLY A 144 -9.17 -14.86 -4.31
N ILE A 145 -8.55 -13.69 -4.20
CA ILE A 145 -8.32 -12.98 -2.95
C ILE A 145 -9.28 -11.79 -2.88
N HIS A 146 -9.98 -11.63 -1.77
CA HIS A 146 -10.87 -10.49 -1.56
C HIS A 146 -10.09 -9.18 -1.55
N THR A 147 -10.60 -8.15 -2.21
CA THR A 147 -9.96 -6.85 -2.33
C THR A 147 -10.86 -5.73 -1.80
N THR A 148 -10.26 -4.78 -1.11
CA THR A 148 -10.90 -3.57 -0.62
C THR A 148 -10.04 -2.37 -0.98
N ILE A 149 -10.65 -1.23 -1.25
CA ILE A 149 -9.97 0.04 -1.48
C ILE A 149 -10.58 1.10 -0.59
N CYS A 150 -9.73 1.85 0.09
CA CYS A 150 -10.13 3.00 0.90
C CYS A 150 -9.98 4.27 0.05
N LEU A 151 -11.09 4.91 -0.26
CA LEU A 151 -11.15 6.12 -1.09
C LEU A 151 -11.85 7.25 -0.34
N LEU A 152 -11.32 8.46 -0.50
CA LEU A 152 -12.02 9.66 -0.06
C LEU A 152 -12.70 10.40 -1.23
N TYR A 153 -12.23 10.18 -2.45
CA TYR A 153 -12.50 11.06 -3.60
C TYR A 153 -13.69 10.68 -4.49
N THR A 154 -14.22 9.46 -4.44
CA THR A 154 -15.09 8.97 -5.53
C THR A 154 -16.47 8.48 -5.15
N SER A 155 -16.80 8.44 -3.88
CA SER A 155 -18.19 8.14 -3.50
C SER A 155 -18.82 9.38 -2.89
N PRO A 156 -19.94 9.87 -3.45
CA PRO A 156 -20.75 10.81 -2.69
C PRO A 156 -21.09 10.17 -1.35
N SER A 157 -20.48 10.69 -0.31
CA SER A 157 -20.77 10.27 1.05
C SER A 157 -22.26 10.54 1.31
N PRO A 158 -22.95 9.69 2.09
CA PRO A 158 -24.30 10.04 2.56
C PRO A 158 -24.37 11.42 3.23
N ARG A 159 -23.22 11.95 3.69
CA ARG A 159 -23.10 13.30 4.28
C ARG A 159 -23.11 14.42 3.23
N ASP A 160 -22.83 14.11 1.96
CA ASP A 160 -22.80 15.11 0.87
C ASP A 160 -24.18 15.33 0.25
N ARG A 161 -25.23 14.71 0.80
CA ARG A 161 -26.62 14.81 0.35
C ARG A 161 -27.46 15.84 1.09
N THR A 162 -26.83 16.72 1.88
CA THR A 162 -27.54 17.82 2.56
C THR A 162 -27.39 19.12 1.81
#